data_3453108a3e5a118a3b327889abdc4c98
#
_entry.id   3453108a3e5a118a3b327889abdc4c98
#
_cell.length_a   1.000
_cell.length_b   1.000
_cell.length_c   1.000
_cell.angle_alpha   90.00
_cell.angle_beta   90.00
_cell.angle_gamma   90.00
#
_symmetry.space_group_name_H-M   'P 1'
#
loop_
_entity.id
_entity.type
_entity.pdbx_description
1 polymer ?
#
loop_
_entity_poly.entity_id
_entity_poly.type
_entity_poly.pdbx_seq_one_letter_code
_entity_poly.pdbx_strand_id
1 'polypeptide(L)'
;MTGFFEEVKRRKVYRVAVAYVIAAGGIIQLASAAFPAWELPNWSLRLVIVLLLIGFPIALILAWAFDVTSQGIKATPSVAAPGSHLRRNVIMLVATGIIISAAAGFFLLPRASARKIDKSIAVLPFENLSDDKENAYFADGIQDDVLTNLSKIGDLKVISRTSVMPYRGKTQNLREIGKTLGVSTILEGSVRRSGNRVRVNVQLIDATTDEHLWASDYDRDLTDVFAIQTDLAQKIANELQAKLSPVEKSRMERRPTENGEAYLAFVQAHNLQDAVEDLEKLKQSEQLYARAIQLDPMFALAIARYSQLESWIVHTFERTVERREKARTLAQQALQLQPDLPEAHLAMGFSLYYGDNEFEAALKEFEIAQRDLPNEAEGYLALGAIQRRLVGDFRRF
;
A
#
# COMPACT_ATOMS: atom_id res chain seq x y z
N MET A 1 51.60 -20.24 -22.09
CA MET A 1 50.13 -20.16 -22.42
C MET A 1 49.81 -20.65 -23.85
N THR A 2 50.76 -20.69 -24.77
CA THR A 2 50.54 -21.09 -26.19
C THR A 2 50.09 -22.55 -26.34
N GLY A 3 50.54 -23.49 -25.55
CA GLY A 3 50.17 -24.91 -25.66
C GLY A 3 48.72 -25.28 -25.33
N PHE A 4 48.04 -24.54 -24.43
CA PHE A 4 46.63 -24.80 -24.06
C PHE A 4 45.65 -24.47 -25.18
N PHE A 5 45.77 -23.32 -25.79
CA PHE A 5 44.90 -22.91 -26.88
C PHE A 5 45.07 -23.77 -28.15
N GLU A 6 46.30 -24.19 -28.45
CA GLU A 6 46.55 -25.11 -29.55
C GLU A 6 45.93 -26.49 -29.29
N GLU A 7 45.98 -26.98 -28.05
CA GLU A 7 45.37 -28.26 -27.66
C GLU A 7 43.81 -28.21 -27.70
N VAL A 8 43.17 -27.11 -27.24
CA VAL A 8 41.73 -26.86 -27.38
C VAL A 8 41.30 -26.81 -28.84
N LYS A 9 42.13 -26.19 -29.70
CA LYS A 9 41.90 -26.12 -31.14
C LYS A 9 42.08 -27.49 -31.79
N ARG A 10 43.10 -28.25 -31.42
CA ARG A 10 43.38 -29.59 -31.93
C ARG A 10 42.28 -30.58 -31.57
N ARG A 11 41.75 -30.52 -30.32
CA ARG A 11 40.65 -31.38 -29.83
C ARG A 11 39.26 -30.90 -30.23
N LYS A 12 39.16 -29.85 -31.07
CA LYS A 12 37.89 -29.30 -31.60
C LYS A 12 36.86 -28.93 -30.52
N VAL A 13 37.27 -28.75 -29.24
CA VAL A 13 36.39 -28.43 -28.12
C VAL A 13 35.56 -27.16 -28.37
N TYR A 14 36.14 -26.17 -29.07
CA TYR A 14 35.44 -24.95 -29.46
C TYR A 14 34.22 -25.20 -30.36
N ARG A 15 34.28 -26.24 -31.24
CA ARG A 15 33.13 -26.59 -32.11
C ARG A 15 31.97 -27.14 -31.29
N VAL A 16 32.26 -27.94 -30.25
CA VAL A 16 31.24 -28.46 -29.33
C VAL A 16 30.67 -27.33 -28.50
N ALA A 17 31.48 -26.38 -28.02
CA ALA A 17 31.02 -25.22 -27.29
C ALA A 17 30.03 -24.36 -28.12
N VAL A 18 30.41 -24.07 -29.37
CA VAL A 18 29.56 -23.29 -30.29
C VAL A 18 28.26 -24.02 -30.63
N ALA A 19 28.36 -25.33 -30.95
CA ALA A 19 27.17 -26.14 -31.23
C ALA A 19 26.22 -26.22 -30.03
N TYR A 20 26.80 -26.35 -28.83
CA TYR A 20 26.02 -26.36 -27.59
C TYR A 20 25.24 -25.04 -27.37
N VAL A 21 25.92 -23.89 -27.55
CA VAL A 21 25.31 -22.56 -27.39
C VAL A 21 24.17 -22.35 -28.39
N ILE A 22 24.36 -22.76 -29.64
CA ILE A 22 23.32 -22.68 -30.68
C ILE A 22 22.12 -23.57 -30.34
N ALA A 23 22.37 -24.82 -29.95
CA ALA A 23 21.30 -25.76 -29.54
C ALA A 23 20.57 -25.28 -28.29
N ALA A 24 21.29 -24.79 -27.28
CA ALA A 24 20.70 -24.24 -26.08
C ALA A 24 19.81 -23.01 -26.35
N GLY A 25 20.27 -22.11 -27.25
CA GLY A 25 19.45 -20.96 -27.68
C GLY A 25 18.18 -21.41 -28.39
N GLY A 26 18.25 -22.41 -29.28
CA GLY A 26 17.06 -22.97 -29.91
C GLY A 26 16.09 -23.62 -28.94
N ILE A 27 16.59 -24.38 -27.95
CA ILE A 27 15.76 -24.98 -26.91
C ILE A 27 15.06 -23.90 -26.06
N ILE A 28 15.76 -22.84 -25.67
CA ILE A 28 15.18 -21.75 -24.90
C ILE A 28 14.10 -21.02 -25.71
N GLN A 29 14.33 -20.76 -27.01
CA GLN A 29 13.32 -20.14 -27.87
C GLN A 29 12.09 -21.00 -28.05
N LEU A 30 12.24 -22.30 -28.28
CA LEU A 30 11.12 -23.24 -28.39
C LEU A 30 10.35 -23.34 -27.06
N ALA A 31 11.07 -23.44 -25.94
CA ALA A 31 10.43 -23.49 -24.62
C ALA A 31 9.68 -22.20 -24.29
N SER A 32 10.24 -21.03 -24.63
CA SER A 32 9.57 -19.75 -24.40
C SER A 32 8.30 -19.54 -25.22
N ALA A 33 8.21 -20.18 -26.39
CA ALA A 33 7.01 -20.17 -27.23
C ALA A 33 5.98 -21.23 -26.83
N ALA A 34 6.44 -22.43 -26.47
CA ALA A 34 5.57 -23.58 -26.21
C ALA A 34 4.99 -23.59 -24.77
N PHE A 35 5.75 -23.18 -23.77
CA PHE A 35 5.35 -23.27 -22.37
C PHE A 35 4.11 -22.42 -22.02
N PRO A 36 3.98 -21.17 -22.52
CA PRO A 36 2.74 -20.41 -22.35
C PRO A 36 1.53 -21.07 -23.02
N ALA A 37 1.73 -21.66 -24.21
CA ALA A 37 0.66 -22.36 -24.95
C ALA A 37 0.18 -23.64 -24.25
N TRP A 38 1.01 -24.24 -23.41
CA TRP A 38 0.69 -25.43 -22.60
C TRP A 38 0.35 -25.08 -21.14
N GLU A 39 0.17 -23.80 -20.82
CA GLU A 39 -0.15 -23.29 -19.48
C GLU A 39 0.84 -23.78 -18.40
N LEU A 40 2.11 -24.02 -18.77
CA LEU A 40 3.12 -24.45 -17.83
C LEU A 40 3.52 -23.31 -16.89
N PRO A 41 3.77 -23.61 -15.58
CA PRO A 41 4.17 -22.58 -14.62
C PRO A 41 5.46 -21.86 -15.04
N ASN A 42 5.59 -20.57 -14.73
CA ASN A 42 6.74 -19.72 -15.11
C ASN A 42 8.11 -20.24 -14.62
N TRP A 43 8.15 -21.11 -13.62
CA TRP A 43 9.37 -21.73 -13.13
C TRP A 43 9.93 -22.79 -14.12
N SER A 44 9.09 -23.38 -14.98
CA SER A 44 9.49 -24.44 -15.92
C SER A 44 10.56 -23.95 -16.91
N LEU A 45 10.43 -22.75 -17.44
CA LEU A 45 11.44 -22.15 -18.31
C LEU A 45 12.77 -21.93 -17.58
N ARG A 46 12.70 -21.50 -16.30
CA ARG A 46 13.89 -21.31 -15.45
C ARG A 46 14.62 -22.64 -15.22
N LEU A 47 13.87 -23.72 -15.01
CA LEU A 47 14.44 -25.07 -14.85
C LEU A 47 15.22 -25.48 -16.11
N VAL A 48 14.66 -25.27 -17.31
CA VAL A 48 15.34 -25.55 -18.59
C VAL A 48 16.65 -24.77 -18.70
N ILE A 49 16.64 -23.47 -18.39
CA ILE A 49 17.84 -22.64 -18.43
C ILE A 49 18.92 -23.16 -17.46
N VAL A 50 18.53 -23.50 -16.22
CA VAL A 50 19.45 -24.05 -15.22
C VAL A 50 20.06 -25.38 -15.68
N LEU A 51 19.26 -26.29 -16.24
CA LEU A 51 19.74 -27.56 -16.79
C LEU A 51 20.72 -27.37 -17.94
N LEU A 52 20.48 -26.40 -18.83
CA LEU A 52 21.39 -26.08 -19.92
C LEU A 52 22.72 -25.47 -19.38
N LEU A 53 22.64 -24.61 -18.36
CA LEU A 53 23.84 -24.04 -17.74
C LEU A 53 24.70 -25.10 -17.04
N ILE A 54 24.10 -26.08 -16.37
CA ILE A 54 24.81 -27.22 -15.76
C ILE A 54 25.38 -28.16 -16.84
N GLY A 55 24.63 -28.38 -17.93
CA GLY A 55 25.04 -29.23 -19.03
C GLY A 55 26.25 -28.71 -19.81
N PHE A 56 26.47 -27.40 -19.86
CA PHE A 56 27.57 -26.80 -20.62
C PHE A 56 28.97 -27.26 -20.16
N PRO A 57 29.37 -27.17 -18.88
CA PRO A 57 30.67 -27.70 -18.44
C PRO A 57 30.79 -29.21 -18.64
N ILE A 58 29.70 -29.97 -18.49
CA ILE A 58 29.69 -31.40 -18.73
C ILE A 58 30.00 -31.69 -20.22
N ALA A 59 29.36 -30.97 -21.14
CA ALA A 59 29.62 -31.10 -22.58
C ALA A 59 31.06 -30.79 -22.93
N LEU A 60 31.70 -29.80 -22.30
CA LEU A 60 33.10 -29.46 -22.50
C LEU A 60 34.04 -30.58 -22.00
N ILE A 61 33.72 -31.20 -20.84
CA ILE A 61 34.51 -32.34 -20.31
C ILE A 61 34.42 -33.52 -21.28
N LEU A 62 33.23 -33.85 -21.75
CA LEU A 62 33.01 -34.95 -22.69
C LEU A 62 33.71 -34.68 -24.01
N ALA A 63 33.67 -33.45 -24.54
CA ALA A 63 34.39 -33.05 -25.78
C ALA A 63 35.92 -33.14 -25.63
N TRP A 64 36.44 -32.96 -24.41
CA TRP A 64 37.86 -33.15 -24.11
C TRP A 64 38.24 -34.61 -24.01
N ALA A 65 37.36 -35.46 -23.42
CA ALA A 65 37.66 -36.89 -23.16
C ALA A 65 37.44 -37.76 -24.42
N PHE A 66 36.53 -37.39 -25.30
CA PHE A 66 36.12 -38.19 -26.46
C PHE A 66 36.23 -37.41 -27.78
N ASP A 67 36.70 -38.05 -28.82
CA ASP A 67 36.71 -37.49 -30.19
C ASP A 67 35.60 -38.17 -31.02
N VAL A 68 34.74 -37.35 -31.63
CA VAL A 68 33.69 -37.87 -32.53
C VAL A 68 34.24 -37.99 -33.93
N THR A 69 34.46 -39.23 -34.37
CA THR A 69 34.94 -39.53 -35.71
C THR A 69 33.83 -40.15 -36.55
N SER A 70 34.03 -40.20 -37.89
CA SER A 70 33.09 -40.84 -38.81
C SER A 70 32.87 -42.36 -38.55
N GLN A 71 33.71 -42.96 -37.70
CA GLN A 71 33.62 -44.36 -37.28
C GLN A 71 33.05 -44.57 -35.86
N GLY A 72 32.51 -43.50 -35.19
CA GLY A 72 31.95 -43.55 -33.88
C GLY A 72 32.76 -42.77 -32.83
N ILE A 73 32.30 -42.87 -31.55
CA ILE A 73 32.93 -42.19 -30.40
C ILE A 73 34.12 -43.02 -29.93
N LYS A 74 35.35 -42.51 -30.08
CA LYS A 74 36.55 -43.15 -29.56
C LYS A 74 37.21 -42.28 -28.50
N ALA A 75 37.72 -42.90 -27.43
CA ALA A 75 38.54 -42.19 -26.43
C ALA A 75 39.77 -41.62 -27.11
N THR A 76 40.07 -40.35 -26.92
CA THR A 76 41.18 -39.64 -27.51
C THR A 76 42.50 -40.33 -27.04
N PRO A 77 43.35 -40.88 -27.93
CA PRO A 77 44.58 -41.55 -27.50
C PRO A 77 45.49 -40.58 -26.77
N SER A 78 45.86 -40.93 -25.55
CA SER A 78 46.83 -40.20 -24.74
C SER A 78 48.20 -40.42 -25.31
N VAL A 79 48.75 -39.42 -26.03
CA VAL A 79 50.14 -39.44 -26.43
C VAL A 79 51.01 -39.00 -25.25
N ALA A 80 51.70 -39.95 -24.67
CA ALA A 80 52.88 -39.87 -23.80
C ALA A 80 52.75 -39.13 -22.45
N ALA A 81 53.12 -39.86 -21.42
CA ALA A 81 53.55 -39.50 -20.06
C ALA A 81 52.50 -38.80 -19.11
N PRO A 82 52.33 -39.29 -17.91
CA PRO A 82 51.47 -38.71 -16.88
C PRO A 82 52.09 -37.45 -16.31
N GLY A 83 52.04 -36.37 -17.10
CA GLY A 83 52.50 -35.07 -16.67
C GLY A 83 51.39 -34.28 -16.02
N SER A 84 51.68 -33.55 -14.98
CA SER A 84 50.85 -32.61 -14.22
C SER A 84 50.05 -31.61 -15.09
N HIS A 85 50.45 -31.44 -16.30
CA HIS A 85 49.86 -30.53 -17.29
C HIS A 85 48.47 -30.95 -17.81
N LEU A 86 48.22 -32.25 -17.98
CA LEU A 86 46.93 -32.76 -18.47
C LEU A 86 45.83 -32.49 -17.44
N ARG A 87 46.12 -32.80 -16.19
CA ARG A 87 45.21 -32.56 -15.05
C ARG A 87 44.91 -31.07 -14.87
N ARG A 88 45.93 -30.21 -15.04
CA ARG A 88 45.79 -28.75 -14.95
C ARG A 88 44.93 -28.19 -16.08
N ASN A 89 45.06 -28.69 -17.31
CA ASN A 89 44.30 -28.25 -18.45
C ASN A 89 42.82 -28.64 -18.39
N VAL A 90 42.52 -29.84 -17.86
CA VAL A 90 41.12 -30.25 -17.57
C VAL A 90 40.51 -29.37 -16.47
N ILE A 91 41.25 -29.13 -15.40
CA ILE A 91 40.77 -28.22 -14.32
C ILE A 91 40.47 -26.80 -14.86
N MET A 92 41.39 -26.27 -15.70
CA MET A 92 41.16 -24.95 -16.30
C MET A 92 39.93 -24.90 -17.18
N LEU A 93 39.66 -25.91 -18.02
CA LEU A 93 38.46 -26.01 -18.85
C LEU A 93 37.17 -26.07 -18.05
N VAL A 94 37.18 -26.90 -17.00
CA VAL A 94 36.03 -27.01 -16.08
C VAL A 94 35.77 -25.67 -15.36
N ALA A 95 36.85 -25.06 -14.82
CA ALA A 95 36.73 -23.76 -14.16
C ALA A 95 36.20 -22.67 -15.10
N THR A 96 36.69 -22.62 -16.35
CA THR A 96 36.19 -21.67 -17.38
C THR A 96 34.74 -21.94 -17.71
N GLY A 97 34.32 -23.19 -17.87
CA GLY A 97 32.94 -23.57 -18.11
C GLY A 97 32.00 -23.17 -16.95
N ILE A 98 32.44 -23.40 -15.70
CA ILE A 98 31.70 -22.98 -14.52
C ILE A 98 31.55 -21.46 -14.44
N ILE A 99 32.64 -20.72 -14.70
CA ILE A 99 32.62 -19.25 -14.69
C ILE A 99 31.68 -18.71 -15.76
N ILE A 100 31.73 -19.24 -16.98
CA ILE A 100 30.82 -18.83 -18.07
C ILE A 100 29.38 -19.15 -17.71
N SER A 101 29.09 -20.34 -17.16
CA SER A 101 27.75 -20.73 -16.74
C SER A 101 27.22 -19.87 -15.58
N ALA A 102 28.07 -19.56 -14.60
CA ALA A 102 27.74 -18.67 -13.49
C ALA A 102 27.47 -17.23 -13.96
N ALA A 103 28.30 -16.71 -14.88
CA ALA A 103 28.12 -15.40 -15.48
C ALA A 103 26.82 -15.35 -16.31
N ALA A 104 26.58 -16.36 -17.15
CA ALA A 104 25.35 -16.47 -17.92
C ALA A 104 24.12 -16.59 -17.01
N GLY A 105 24.19 -17.39 -15.94
CA GLY A 105 23.14 -17.48 -14.94
C GLY A 105 22.87 -16.14 -14.26
N PHE A 106 23.91 -15.40 -13.91
CA PHE A 106 23.78 -14.08 -13.31
C PHE A 106 23.10 -13.04 -14.22
N PHE A 107 23.32 -13.14 -15.54
CA PHE A 107 22.74 -12.21 -16.53
C PHE A 107 21.39 -12.67 -17.09
N LEU A 108 21.20 -13.99 -17.28
CA LEU A 108 20.00 -14.54 -17.93
C LEU A 108 18.89 -14.92 -16.97
N LEU A 109 19.24 -15.32 -15.73
CA LEU A 109 18.20 -15.51 -14.71
C LEU A 109 17.66 -14.12 -14.33
N PRO A 110 16.36 -13.87 -14.54
CA PRO A 110 15.78 -12.62 -14.08
C PRO A 110 16.06 -12.55 -12.59
N ARG A 111 16.81 -11.54 -12.18
CA ARG A 111 16.86 -11.18 -10.78
C ARG A 111 15.41 -11.03 -10.39
N ALA A 112 14.96 -11.75 -9.36
CA ALA A 112 13.76 -11.38 -8.65
C ALA A 112 14.07 -9.96 -8.16
N SER A 113 13.72 -8.95 -8.97
CA SER A 113 13.58 -7.60 -8.46
C SER A 113 12.64 -7.79 -7.31
N ALA A 114 13.11 -7.58 -6.09
CA ALA A 114 12.23 -7.48 -4.94
C ALA A 114 11.17 -6.50 -5.41
N ARG A 115 9.95 -7.01 -5.70
CA ARG A 115 8.83 -6.19 -6.18
C ARG A 115 8.73 -5.12 -5.12
N LYS A 116 9.12 -3.88 -5.47
CA LYS A 116 8.99 -2.77 -4.54
C LYS A 116 7.51 -2.73 -4.24
N ILE A 117 7.13 -3.18 -3.04
CA ILE A 117 5.73 -3.19 -2.64
C ILE A 117 5.31 -1.73 -2.69
N ASP A 118 4.40 -1.44 -3.60
CA ASP A 118 3.76 -0.14 -3.65
C ASP A 118 2.81 -0.09 -2.47
N LYS A 119 3.14 0.75 -1.49
CA LYS A 119 2.42 0.91 -0.22
C LYS A 119 1.22 1.84 -0.38
N SER A 120 0.51 1.71 -1.49
CA SER A 120 -0.68 2.50 -1.80
C SER A 120 -1.95 1.69 -1.62
N ILE A 121 -2.96 2.28 -0.97
CA ILE A 121 -4.21 1.63 -0.65
C ILE A 121 -5.41 2.56 -0.87
N ALA A 122 -6.49 1.99 -1.41
CA ALA A 122 -7.83 2.57 -1.40
C ALA A 122 -8.76 1.70 -0.56
N VAL A 123 -9.49 2.32 0.37
CA VAL A 123 -10.54 1.66 1.16
C VAL A 123 -11.87 1.99 0.53
N LEU A 124 -12.50 1.04 -0.15
CA LEU A 124 -13.79 1.24 -0.79
C LEU A 124 -14.91 1.39 0.25
N PRO A 125 -16.03 2.06 -0.11
CA PRO A 125 -17.19 2.13 0.77
C PRO A 125 -17.68 0.75 1.18
N PHE A 126 -17.82 0.52 2.49
CA PHE A 126 -18.25 -0.77 3.01
C PHE A 126 -19.75 -0.98 2.75
N GLU A 127 -20.10 -2.22 2.43
CA GLU A 127 -21.49 -2.60 2.21
C GLU A 127 -22.24 -2.79 3.54
N ASN A 128 -23.42 -2.16 3.65
CA ASN A 128 -24.29 -2.41 4.80
C ASN A 128 -25.11 -3.69 4.56
N LEU A 129 -24.84 -4.72 5.33
CA LEU A 129 -25.58 -5.99 5.34
C LEU A 129 -26.54 -6.11 6.54
N SER A 130 -26.83 -5.01 7.24
CA SER A 130 -27.81 -4.98 8.31
C SER A 130 -29.22 -5.01 7.74
N ASP A 131 -30.16 -5.58 8.49
CA ASP A 131 -31.58 -5.61 8.13
C ASP A 131 -32.17 -4.19 8.09
N ASP A 132 -31.68 -3.29 8.95
CA ASP A 132 -32.06 -1.90 9.02
C ASP A 132 -31.17 -1.04 8.11
N LYS A 133 -31.81 -0.39 7.13
CA LYS A 133 -31.15 0.53 6.20
C LYS A 133 -30.57 1.77 6.89
N GLU A 134 -31.12 2.15 8.04
CA GLU A 134 -30.61 3.27 8.83
C GLU A 134 -29.22 3.00 9.38
N ASN A 135 -28.78 1.73 9.43
CA ASN A 135 -27.40 1.37 9.78
C ASN A 135 -26.38 1.63 8.66
N ALA A 136 -26.77 2.16 7.52
CA ALA A 136 -25.81 2.49 6.43
C ALA A 136 -24.73 3.48 6.89
N TYR A 137 -25.12 4.48 7.72
CA TYR A 137 -24.16 5.43 8.28
C TYR A 137 -23.10 4.75 9.16
N PHE A 138 -23.46 3.64 9.80
CA PHE A 138 -22.52 2.91 10.66
C PHE A 138 -21.44 2.20 9.82
N ALA A 139 -21.80 1.60 8.68
CA ALA A 139 -20.83 1.00 7.76
C ALA A 139 -19.88 2.08 7.19
N ASP A 140 -20.40 3.26 6.89
CA ASP A 140 -19.63 4.42 6.46
C ASP A 140 -18.65 4.88 7.54
N GLY A 141 -19.10 4.94 8.79
CA GLY A 141 -18.25 5.31 9.92
C GLY A 141 -17.10 4.33 10.14
N ILE A 142 -17.35 3.02 10.05
CA ILE A 142 -16.29 2.02 10.16
C ILE A 142 -15.26 2.20 9.06
N GLN A 143 -15.68 2.44 7.81
CA GLN A 143 -14.80 2.70 6.69
C GLN A 143 -13.96 3.97 6.92
N ASP A 144 -14.58 5.04 7.39
CA ASP A 144 -13.91 6.32 7.64
C ASP A 144 -12.89 6.23 8.78
N ASP A 145 -13.23 5.54 9.86
CA ASP A 145 -12.31 5.29 10.97
C ASP A 145 -11.10 4.44 10.54
N VAL A 146 -11.30 3.45 9.66
CA VAL A 146 -10.20 2.67 9.07
C VAL A 146 -9.31 3.59 8.21
N LEU A 147 -9.91 4.43 7.38
CA LEU A 147 -9.17 5.43 6.60
C LEU A 147 -8.37 6.37 7.50
N THR A 148 -9.00 6.90 8.55
CA THR A 148 -8.36 7.80 9.52
C THR A 148 -7.18 7.12 10.22
N ASN A 149 -7.32 5.85 10.63
CA ASN A 149 -6.22 5.11 11.24
C ASN A 149 -5.07 4.84 10.24
N LEU A 150 -5.39 4.51 9.00
CA LEU A 150 -4.37 4.33 7.96
C LEU A 150 -3.69 5.65 7.59
N SER A 151 -4.41 6.78 7.63
CA SER A 151 -3.86 8.10 7.31
C SER A 151 -2.80 8.59 8.30
N LYS A 152 -2.78 8.03 9.52
CA LYS A 152 -1.76 8.27 10.55
C LYS A 152 -0.42 7.62 10.23
N ILE A 153 -0.36 6.68 9.26
CA ILE A 153 0.84 5.94 8.90
C ILE A 153 1.55 6.64 7.76
N GLY A 154 2.67 7.30 8.04
CA GLY A 154 3.40 8.11 7.06
C GLY A 154 4.04 7.30 5.93
N ASP A 155 4.28 6.01 6.13
CA ASP A 155 4.88 5.11 5.13
C ASP A 155 3.86 4.51 4.14
N LEU A 156 2.54 4.82 4.32
CA LEU A 156 1.46 4.46 3.41
C LEU A 156 1.04 5.66 2.54
N LYS A 157 0.59 5.36 1.33
CA LYS A 157 -0.18 6.30 0.49
C LYS A 157 -1.65 5.88 0.55
N VAL A 158 -2.46 6.64 1.27
CA VAL A 158 -3.89 6.36 1.46
C VAL A 158 -4.72 7.28 0.57
N ILE A 159 -5.65 6.72 -0.19
CA ILE A 159 -6.55 7.50 -1.04
C ILE A 159 -7.68 8.09 -0.19
N SER A 160 -8.00 9.35 -0.44
CA SER A 160 -9.04 10.06 0.30
C SER A 160 -10.43 9.43 0.13
N ARG A 161 -11.27 9.58 1.16
CA ARG A 161 -12.66 9.14 1.17
C ARG A 161 -13.44 9.67 -0.04
N THR A 162 -13.31 10.95 -0.35
CA THR A 162 -14.00 11.59 -1.49
C THR A 162 -13.72 10.90 -2.82
N SER A 163 -12.49 10.42 -3.04
CA SER A 163 -12.10 9.75 -4.29
C SER A 163 -12.69 8.35 -4.43
N VAL A 164 -13.01 7.67 -3.33
CA VAL A 164 -13.59 6.32 -3.34
C VAL A 164 -15.11 6.29 -3.29
N MET A 165 -15.77 7.36 -2.83
CA MET A 165 -17.24 7.44 -2.75
C MET A 165 -17.98 7.16 -4.07
N PRO A 166 -17.48 7.54 -5.27
CA PRO A 166 -18.13 7.22 -6.55
C PRO A 166 -18.28 5.71 -6.82
N TYR A 167 -17.56 4.85 -6.08
CA TYR A 167 -17.60 3.38 -6.24
C TYR A 167 -18.64 2.70 -5.35
N ARG A 168 -19.36 3.45 -4.52
CA ARG A 168 -20.38 2.90 -3.62
C ARG A 168 -21.45 2.10 -4.39
N GLY A 169 -21.64 0.83 -3.97
CA GLY A 169 -22.68 -0.06 -4.53
C GLY A 169 -22.52 -0.40 -6.02
N LYS A 170 -21.35 -0.15 -6.59
CA LYS A 170 -21.07 -0.47 -7.99
C LYS A 170 -20.25 -1.76 -8.08
N THR A 171 -20.74 -2.68 -8.89
CA THR A 171 -19.97 -3.86 -9.31
C THR A 171 -19.00 -3.42 -10.42
N GLN A 172 -17.77 -3.10 -10.07
CA GLN A 172 -16.73 -2.70 -11.03
C GLN A 172 -15.51 -3.62 -10.89
N ASN A 173 -14.73 -3.68 -11.96
CA ASN A 173 -13.47 -4.44 -11.95
C ASN A 173 -12.44 -3.73 -11.06
N LEU A 174 -11.95 -4.40 -10.03
CA LEU A 174 -10.98 -3.85 -9.07
C LEU A 174 -9.68 -3.39 -9.73
N ARG A 175 -9.26 -4.03 -10.82
CA ARG A 175 -8.08 -3.60 -11.59
C ARG A 175 -8.29 -2.22 -12.23
N GLU A 176 -9.50 -1.94 -12.71
CA GLU A 176 -9.83 -0.63 -13.27
C GLU A 176 -9.89 0.45 -12.19
N ILE A 177 -10.49 0.12 -11.03
CA ILE A 177 -10.50 1.00 -9.86
C ILE A 177 -9.08 1.32 -9.42
N GLY A 178 -8.24 0.29 -9.22
CA GLY A 178 -6.85 0.46 -8.81
C GLY A 178 -6.04 1.32 -9.78
N LYS A 179 -6.24 1.11 -11.09
CA LYS A 179 -5.60 1.93 -12.13
C LYS A 179 -6.06 3.38 -12.09
N THR A 180 -7.37 3.61 -11.92
CA THR A 180 -7.96 4.96 -11.89
C THR A 180 -7.52 5.74 -10.67
N LEU A 181 -7.49 5.08 -9.49
CA LEU A 181 -7.05 5.68 -8.23
C LEU A 181 -5.52 5.72 -8.07
N GLY A 182 -4.78 5.00 -8.92
CA GLY A 182 -3.33 4.91 -8.87
C GLY A 182 -2.84 4.20 -7.61
N VAL A 183 -3.49 3.08 -7.25
CA VAL A 183 -3.13 2.24 -6.09
C VAL A 183 -2.86 0.81 -6.50
N SER A 184 -2.00 0.16 -5.73
CA SER A 184 -1.69 -1.27 -5.88
C SER A 184 -2.59 -2.18 -5.07
N THR A 185 -3.28 -1.64 -4.05
CA THR A 185 -4.04 -2.44 -3.10
C THR A 185 -5.40 -1.79 -2.84
N ILE A 186 -6.43 -2.63 -2.73
CA ILE A 186 -7.80 -2.22 -2.42
C ILE A 186 -8.27 -3.01 -1.20
N LEU A 187 -8.91 -2.32 -0.25
CA LEU A 187 -9.67 -2.92 0.84
C LEU A 187 -11.15 -2.83 0.53
N GLU A 188 -11.81 -3.97 0.48
CA GLU A 188 -13.26 -4.09 0.44
C GLU A 188 -13.78 -4.60 1.77
N GLY A 189 -15.01 -4.24 2.11
CA GLY A 189 -15.61 -4.71 3.33
C GLY A 189 -17.12 -4.63 3.36
N SER A 190 -17.70 -5.34 4.32
CA SER A 190 -19.12 -5.27 4.65
C SER A 190 -19.31 -5.23 6.15
N VAL A 191 -20.36 -4.56 6.58
CA VAL A 191 -20.70 -4.38 7.98
C VAL A 191 -22.14 -4.82 8.20
N ARG A 192 -22.34 -5.64 9.24
CA ARG A 192 -23.67 -5.99 9.74
C ARG A 192 -23.75 -5.62 11.21
N ARG A 193 -24.76 -4.82 11.58
CA ARG A 193 -25.06 -4.50 12.96
C ARG A 193 -26.42 -5.07 13.35
N SER A 194 -26.49 -5.67 14.52
CA SER A 194 -27.73 -6.14 15.14
C SER A 194 -27.68 -5.82 16.63
N GLY A 195 -28.46 -4.83 17.04
CA GLY A 195 -28.40 -4.29 18.41
C GLY A 195 -27.00 -3.82 18.81
N ASN A 196 -26.40 -4.48 19.80
CA ASN A 196 -25.05 -4.18 20.30
C ASN A 196 -23.95 -5.04 19.63
N ARG A 197 -24.29 -5.94 18.71
CA ARG A 197 -23.32 -6.78 17.99
C ARG A 197 -22.98 -6.20 16.64
N VAL A 198 -21.70 -6.22 16.31
CA VAL A 198 -21.17 -5.74 15.04
C VAL A 198 -20.33 -6.86 14.42
N ARG A 199 -20.65 -7.20 13.17
CA ARG A 199 -19.81 -8.07 12.34
C ARG A 199 -19.24 -7.27 11.18
N VAL A 200 -17.92 -7.34 11.02
CA VAL A 200 -17.19 -6.68 9.95
C VAL A 200 -16.42 -7.74 9.19
N ASN A 201 -16.68 -7.87 7.89
CA ASN A 201 -15.89 -8.70 6.98
C ASN A 201 -15.06 -7.78 6.10
N VAL A 202 -13.79 -8.10 5.90
CA VAL A 202 -12.87 -7.30 5.10
C VAL A 202 -11.96 -8.18 4.28
N GLN A 203 -11.59 -7.70 3.10
CA GLN A 203 -10.70 -8.36 2.16
C GLN A 203 -9.71 -7.34 1.61
N LEU A 204 -8.43 -7.67 1.69
CA LEU A 204 -7.35 -6.90 1.09
C LEU A 204 -6.93 -7.58 -0.22
N ILE A 205 -6.95 -6.85 -1.32
CA ILE A 205 -6.82 -7.38 -2.67
C ILE A 205 -5.70 -6.64 -3.40
N ASP A 206 -4.83 -7.38 -4.09
CA ASP A 206 -3.87 -6.79 -5.05
C ASP A 206 -4.65 -6.31 -6.28
N ALA A 207 -4.74 -4.99 -6.46
CA ALA A 207 -5.51 -4.38 -7.54
C ALA A 207 -4.94 -4.67 -8.94
N THR A 208 -3.71 -5.19 -9.06
CA THR A 208 -3.11 -5.54 -10.36
C THR A 208 -3.41 -6.97 -10.80
N THR A 209 -3.42 -7.91 -9.85
CA THR A 209 -3.63 -9.33 -10.13
C THR A 209 -5.04 -9.80 -9.82
N ASP A 210 -5.78 -9.03 -9.00
CA ASP A 210 -7.11 -9.41 -8.47
C ASP A 210 -7.04 -10.61 -7.50
N GLU A 211 -5.88 -10.78 -6.87
CA GLU A 211 -5.62 -11.84 -5.90
C GLU A 211 -5.90 -11.33 -4.49
N HIS A 212 -6.57 -12.16 -3.69
CA HIS A 212 -6.74 -11.88 -2.27
C HIS A 212 -5.42 -12.02 -1.54
N LEU A 213 -4.92 -10.91 -0.98
CA LEU A 213 -3.73 -10.91 -0.13
C LEU A 213 -4.09 -11.41 1.27
N TRP A 214 -5.27 -11.01 1.75
CA TRP A 214 -5.72 -11.33 3.09
C TRP A 214 -7.24 -11.12 3.21
N ALA A 215 -7.90 -11.91 4.06
CA ALA A 215 -9.29 -11.73 4.44
C ALA A 215 -9.46 -11.99 5.94
N SER A 216 -10.38 -11.28 6.58
CA SER A 216 -10.71 -11.48 8.00
C SER A 216 -12.16 -11.11 8.29
N ASP A 217 -12.72 -11.76 9.28
CA ASP A 217 -14.01 -11.41 9.86
C ASP A 217 -13.86 -11.11 11.36
N TYR A 218 -14.61 -10.14 11.80
CA TYR A 218 -14.69 -9.71 13.19
C TYR A 218 -16.13 -9.79 13.65
N ASP A 219 -16.35 -10.33 14.84
CA ASP A 219 -17.65 -10.37 15.50
C ASP A 219 -17.45 -9.90 16.95
N ARG A 220 -17.86 -8.67 17.25
CA ARG A 220 -17.56 -7.97 18.50
C ARG A 220 -18.78 -7.19 18.99
N ASP A 221 -18.72 -6.75 20.23
CA ASP A 221 -19.65 -5.77 20.76
C ASP A 221 -19.33 -4.36 20.22
N LEU A 222 -20.33 -3.50 20.16
CA LEU A 222 -20.20 -2.13 19.64
C LEU A 222 -19.10 -1.33 20.37
N THR A 223 -18.93 -1.55 21.67
CA THR A 223 -17.88 -0.93 22.49
C THR A 223 -16.47 -1.33 22.07
N ASP A 224 -16.32 -2.47 21.40
CA ASP A 224 -15.03 -2.99 20.93
C ASP A 224 -14.73 -2.67 19.45
N VAL A 225 -15.57 -1.86 18.81
CA VAL A 225 -15.40 -1.50 17.40
C VAL A 225 -14.06 -0.84 17.12
N PHE A 226 -13.55 -0.02 18.02
CA PHE A 226 -12.24 0.63 17.90
C PHE A 226 -11.08 -0.39 17.88
N ALA A 227 -11.22 -1.49 18.60
CA ALA A 227 -10.22 -2.57 18.57
C ALA A 227 -10.18 -3.25 17.19
N ILE A 228 -11.33 -3.37 16.50
CA ILE A 228 -11.39 -3.87 15.11
C ILE A 228 -10.63 -2.93 14.19
N GLN A 229 -10.90 -1.64 14.26
CA GLN A 229 -10.28 -0.62 13.41
C GLN A 229 -8.76 -0.57 13.57
N THR A 230 -8.28 -0.63 14.82
CA THR A 230 -6.85 -0.65 15.14
C THR A 230 -6.17 -1.92 14.65
N ASP A 231 -6.76 -3.10 14.91
CA ASP A 231 -6.22 -4.40 14.47
C ASP A 231 -6.18 -4.47 12.92
N LEU A 232 -7.21 -3.98 12.27
CA LEU A 232 -7.31 -3.93 10.82
C LEU A 232 -6.21 -3.03 10.21
N ALA A 233 -6.03 -1.83 10.72
CA ALA A 233 -5.01 -0.92 10.23
C ALA A 233 -3.58 -1.46 10.48
N GLN A 234 -3.33 -2.12 11.61
CA GLN A 234 -2.05 -2.78 11.89
C GLN A 234 -1.79 -3.96 10.95
N LYS A 235 -2.81 -4.79 10.68
CA LYS A 235 -2.68 -5.92 9.73
C LYS A 235 -2.40 -5.44 8.31
N ILE A 236 -3.10 -4.39 7.86
CA ILE A 236 -2.86 -3.77 6.56
C ILE A 236 -1.43 -3.22 6.48
N ALA A 237 -0.97 -2.49 7.51
CA ALA A 237 0.38 -1.97 7.56
C ALA A 237 1.43 -3.08 7.47
N ASN A 238 1.22 -4.20 8.17
CA ASN A 238 2.11 -5.36 8.13
C ASN A 238 2.14 -6.03 6.76
N GLU A 239 0.98 -6.23 6.13
CA GLU A 239 0.87 -6.85 4.80
C GLU A 239 1.56 -5.99 3.74
N LEU A 240 1.38 -4.69 3.80
CA LEU A 240 2.03 -3.73 2.91
C LEU A 240 3.48 -3.42 3.33
N GLN A 241 4.01 -4.09 4.35
CA GLN A 241 5.36 -3.87 4.90
C GLN A 241 5.63 -2.39 5.21
N ALA A 242 4.60 -1.67 5.65
CA ALA A 242 4.74 -0.29 6.09
C ALA A 242 5.45 -0.21 7.43
N LYS A 243 6.34 0.78 7.55
CA LYS A 243 7.03 1.04 8.82
C LYS A 243 6.08 1.81 9.73
N LEU A 244 5.77 1.23 10.86
CA LEU A 244 4.93 1.83 11.89
C LEU A 244 5.82 2.27 13.06
N SER A 245 5.90 3.57 13.30
CA SER A 245 6.62 4.11 14.46
C SER A 245 5.87 3.85 15.77
N PRO A 246 6.56 3.81 16.92
CA PRO A 246 5.89 3.65 18.22
C PRO A 246 4.84 4.73 18.49
N VAL A 247 5.06 5.96 18.01
CA VAL A 247 4.13 7.09 18.18
C VAL A 247 2.87 6.86 17.34
N GLU A 248 3.00 6.50 16.07
CA GLU A 248 1.86 6.17 15.20
C GLU A 248 1.03 5.02 15.78
N LYS A 249 1.71 3.97 16.26
CA LYS A 249 1.05 2.84 16.92
C LYS A 249 0.25 3.27 18.15
N SER A 250 0.85 4.07 19.03
CA SER A 250 0.19 4.58 20.24
C SER A 250 -1.04 5.43 19.91
N ARG A 251 -0.97 6.26 18.85
CA ARG A 251 -2.12 7.07 18.38
C ARG A 251 -3.25 6.21 17.81
N MET A 252 -2.94 5.14 17.11
CA MET A 252 -3.93 4.21 16.56
C MET A 252 -4.62 3.38 17.63
N GLU A 253 -3.91 3.05 18.73
CA GLU A 253 -4.45 2.26 19.83
C GLU A 253 -5.35 3.09 20.80
N ARG A 254 -5.33 4.41 20.67
CA ARG A 254 -6.12 5.29 21.53
C ARG A 254 -7.59 5.23 21.12
N ARG A 255 -8.45 4.86 22.07
CA ARG A 255 -9.91 4.87 21.86
C ARG A 255 -10.44 6.30 21.98
N PRO A 256 -11.21 6.79 21.02
CA PRO A 256 -11.77 8.14 21.07
C PRO A 256 -12.83 8.33 22.17
N THR A 257 -13.61 7.28 22.48
CA THR A 257 -14.64 7.22 23.54
C THR A 257 -14.85 5.78 23.98
N GLU A 258 -15.27 5.58 25.23
CA GLU A 258 -15.75 4.29 25.74
C GLU A 258 -17.30 4.18 25.68
N ASN A 259 -17.98 5.25 25.26
CA ASN A 259 -19.42 5.30 25.19
C ASN A 259 -19.92 4.99 23.76
N GLY A 260 -20.49 3.78 23.57
CA GLY A 260 -20.99 3.33 22.27
C GLY A 260 -22.13 4.20 21.70
N GLU A 261 -23.00 4.79 22.55
CA GLU A 261 -24.08 5.70 22.10
C GLU A 261 -23.49 7.05 21.65
N ALA A 262 -22.47 7.57 22.36
CA ALA A 262 -21.74 8.76 21.92
C ALA A 262 -21.05 8.55 20.57
N TYR A 263 -20.45 7.38 20.38
CA TYR A 263 -19.85 7.01 19.09
C TYR A 263 -20.89 6.94 17.97
N LEU A 264 -22.05 6.33 18.20
CA LEU A 264 -23.11 6.27 17.20
C LEU A 264 -23.61 7.66 16.80
N ALA A 265 -23.84 8.54 17.77
CA ALA A 265 -24.24 9.92 17.49
C ALA A 265 -23.15 10.68 16.70
N PHE A 266 -21.88 10.48 17.06
CA PHE A 266 -20.73 11.03 16.35
C PHE A 266 -20.67 10.57 14.89
N VAL A 267 -20.80 9.27 14.62
CA VAL A 267 -20.76 8.71 13.27
C VAL A 267 -21.92 9.21 12.42
N GLN A 268 -23.13 9.32 12.99
CA GLN A 268 -24.28 9.91 12.30
C GLN A 268 -24.03 11.38 11.95
N ALA A 269 -23.48 12.16 12.90
CA ALA A 269 -23.17 13.57 12.67
C ALA A 269 -22.15 13.71 11.52
N HIS A 270 -21.10 12.92 11.54
CA HIS A 270 -20.03 12.98 10.55
C HIS A 270 -20.52 12.64 9.11
N ASN A 271 -21.38 11.64 8.98
CA ASN A 271 -22.00 11.31 7.69
C ASN A 271 -22.91 12.43 7.14
N LEU A 272 -23.61 13.15 8.00
CA LEU A 272 -24.43 14.30 7.58
C LEU A 272 -23.55 15.50 7.18
N GLN A 273 -22.40 15.65 7.77
CA GLN A 273 -21.44 16.71 7.44
C GLN A 273 -20.93 16.62 6.00
N ASP A 274 -20.93 15.46 5.37
CA ASP A 274 -20.59 15.28 3.94
C ASP A 274 -21.53 16.04 3.00
N ALA A 275 -22.73 16.39 3.44
CA ALA A 275 -23.68 17.19 2.69
C ALA A 275 -23.35 18.70 2.80
N VAL A 276 -22.13 19.08 2.43
CA VAL A 276 -21.52 20.40 2.63
C VAL A 276 -22.33 21.59 2.05
N GLU A 277 -23.27 21.33 1.15
CA GLU A 277 -24.12 22.34 0.51
C GLU A 277 -25.54 22.41 1.10
N ASP A 278 -25.88 21.53 2.06
CA ASP A 278 -27.22 21.42 2.67
C ASP A 278 -27.21 21.87 4.12
N LEU A 279 -27.51 23.14 4.35
CA LEU A 279 -27.51 23.75 5.70
C LEU A 279 -28.42 23.01 6.69
N GLU A 280 -29.55 22.45 6.25
CA GLU A 280 -30.45 21.74 7.19
C GLU A 280 -29.84 20.43 7.66
N LYS A 281 -29.14 19.70 6.80
CA LYS A 281 -28.37 18.53 7.20
C LYS A 281 -27.20 18.88 8.10
N LEU A 282 -26.50 19.99 7.82
CA LEU A 282 -25.44 20.48 8.70
C LEU A 282 -25.99 20.84 10.10
N LYS A 283 -27.18 21.44 10.21
CA LYS A 283 -27.84 21.70 11.49
C LYS A 283 -28.25 20.42 12.22
N GLN A 284 -28.67 19.39 11.49
CA GLN A 284 -28.89 18.06 12.09
C GLN A 284 -27.57 17.45 12.59
N SER A 285 -26.50 17.60 11.84
CA SER A 285 -25.16 17.20 12.27
C SER A 285 -24.73 17.92 13.56
N GLU A 286 -24.97 19.23 13.68
CA GLU A 286 -24.72 20.00 14.92
C GLU A 286 -25.42 19.36 16.14
N GLN A 287 -26.70 19.00 16.00
CA GLN A 287 -27.48 18.40 17.09
C GLN A 287 -26.91 17.04 17.53
N LEU A 288 -26.46 16.25 16.55
CA LEU A 288 -25.86 14.93 16.81
C LEU A 288 -24.48 15.03 17.45
N TYR A 289 -23.62 15.97 17.02
CA TYR A 289 -22.36 16.24 17.71
C TYR A 289 -22.59 16.72 19.14
N ALA A 290 -23.55 17.65 19.34
CA ALA A 290 -23.93 18.09 20.68
C ALA A 290 -24.41 16.92 21.53
N ARG A 291 -25.18 15.99 20.96
CA ARG A 291 -25.63 14.76 21.64
C ARG A 291 -24.45 13.85 22.00
N ALA A 292 -23.50 13.64 21.10
CA ALA A 292 -22.29 12.84 21.36
C ALA A 292 -21.50 13.40 22.54
N ILE A 293 -21.30 14.72 22.58
CA ILE A 293 -20.59 15.43 23.66
C ILE A 293 -21.37 15.39 24.98
N GLN A 294 -22.71 15.46 24.93
CA GLN A 294 -23.56 15.30 26.13
C GLN A 294 -23.43 13.90 26.73
N LEU A 295 -23.32 12.87 25.90
CA LEU A 295 -23.17 11.47 26.31
C LEU A 295 -21.74 11.18 26.83
N ASP A 296 -20.73 11.81 26.23
CA ASP A 296 -19.34 11.74 26.66
C ASP A 296 -18.64 13.12 26.55
N PRO A 297 -18.59 13.90 27.61
CA PRO A 297 -17.92 15.21 27.60
C PRO A 297 -16.41 15.16 27.38
N MET A 298 -15.78 13.97 27.48
CA MET A 298 -14.35 13.77 27.26
C MET A 298 -14.04 13.34 25.82
N PHE A 299 -15.03 13.24 24.94
CA PHE A 299 -14.89 12.82 23.55
C PHE A 299 -14.25 13.93 22.69
N ALA A 300 -12.95 14.13 22.86
CA ALA A 300 -12.18 15.22 22.21
C ALA A 300 -12.35 15.25 20.69
N LEU A 301 -12.39 14.07 20.03
CA LEU A 301 -12.57 13.98 18.57
C LEU A 301 -13.95 14.52 18.14
N ALA A 302 -15.03 14.21 18.87
CA ALA A 302 -16.37 14.74 18.57
C ALA A 302 -16.41 16.26 18.71
N ILE A 303 -15.75 16.81 19.76
CA ILE A 303 -15.65 18.24 20.00
C ILE A 303 -14.87 18.92 18.85
N ALA A 304 -13.77 18.32 18.42
CA ALA A 304 -12.94 18.84 17.30
C ALA A 304 -13.74 18.87 15.99
N ARG A 305 -14.41 17.77 15.64
CA ARG A 305 -15.24 17.70 14.41
C ARG A 305 -16.43 18.66 14.46
N TYR A 306 -17.03 18.87 15.64
CA TYR A 306 -18.04 19.90 15.82
C TYR A 306 -17.51 21.31 15.55
N SER A 307 -16.33 21.64 16.05
CA SER A 307 -15.67 22.92 15.74
C SER A 307 -15.42 23.11 14.24
N GLN A 308 -14.98 22.05 13.54
CA GLN A 308 -14.80 22.10 12.08
C GLN A 308 -16.12 22.36 11.34
N LEU A 309 -17.20 21.70 11.75
CA LEU A 309 -18.54 21.93 11.21
C LEU A 309 -18.98 23.39 11.41
N GLU A 310 -18.82 23.95 12.60
CA GLU A 310 -19.15 25.36 12.87
C GLU A 310 -18.31 26.31 12.01
N SER A 311 -17.01 26.03 11.87
CA SER A 311 -16.12 26.81 11.02
C SER A 311 -16.54 26.78 9.55
N TRP A 312 -17.00 25.62 9.05
CA TRP A 312 -17.54 25.48 7.71
C TRP A 312 -18.84 26.25 7.51
N ILE A 313 -19.77 26.19 8.47
CA ILE A 313 -21.03 26.96 8.45
C ILE A 313 -20.76 28.47 8.46
N VAL A 314 -19.79 28.92 9.26
CA VAL A 314 -19.33 30.32 9.26
C VAL A 314 -18.80 30.73 7.91
N HIS A 315 -18.03 29.88 7.27
CA HIS A 315 -17.45 30.18 5.95
C HIS A 315 -18.51 30.28 4.86
N THR A 316 -19.47 29.35 4.86
CA THR A 316 -20.34 29.10 3.69
C THR A 316 -21.72 29.74 3.84
N PHE A 317 -22.30 29.76 5.03
CA PHE A 317 -23.71 30.09 5.24
C PHE A 317 -23.95 31.25 6.20
N GLU A 318 -23.46 31.17 7.44
CA GLU A 318 -23.88 32.04 8.55
C GLU A 318 -22.67 32.65 9.27
N ARG A 319 -22.22 33.84 8.84
CA ARG A 319 -21.06 34.57 9.43
C ARG A 319 -21.49 35.35 10.70
N THR A 320 -21.93 34.66 11.75
CA THR A 320 -22.27 35.30 13.02
C THR A 320 -21.09 35.27 14.00
N VAL A 321 -21.08 36.20 14.95
CA VAL A 321 -20.06 36.25 16.02
C VAL A 321 -20.18 35.00 16.91
N GLU A 322 -21.42 34.64 17.24
CA GLU A 322 -21.74 33.51 18.13
C GLU A 322 -21.17 32.19 17.55
N ARG A 323 -21.33 31.95 16.25
CA ARG A 323 -20.79 30.74 15.60
C ARG A 323 -19.25 30.72 15.58
N ARG A 324 -18.64 31.88 15.31
CA ARG A 324 -17.16 31.98 15.32
C ARG A 324 -16.59 31.68 16.71
N GLU A 325 -17.19 32.30 17.75
CA GLU A 325 -16.80 32.06 19.15
C GLU A 325 -17.02 30.61 19.54
N LYS A 326 -18.15 30.01 19.12
CA LYS A 326 -18.47 28.60 19.36
C LYS A 326 -17.42 27.68 18.71
N ALA A 327 -17.09 27.90 17.45
CA ALA A 327 -16.06 27.13 16.74
C ALA A 327 -14.72 27.17 17.49
N ARG A 328 -14.28 28.38 17.86
CA ARG A 328 -13.02 28.58 18.58
C ARG A 328 -13.03 27.93 19.97
N THR A 329 -14.12 28.08 20.72
CA THR A 329 -14.27 27.48 22.04
C THR A 329 -14.21 25.96 21.99
N LEU A 330 -14.90 25.34 21.03
CA LEU A 330 -14.87 23.90 20.83
C LEU A 330 -13.46 23.41 20.46
N ALA A 331 -12.76 24.10 19.56
CA ALA A 331 -11.38 23.75 19.21
C ALA A 331 -10.45 23.82 20.43
N GLN A 332 -10.55 24.90 21.23
CA GLN A 332 -9.79 25.04 22.47
C GLN A 332 -10.10 23.93 23.48
N GLN A 333 -11.37 23.59 23.64
CA GLN A 333 -11.78 22.49 24.51
C GLN A 333 -11.20 21.16 24.06
N ALA A 334 -11.23 20.86 22.77
CA ALA A 334 -10.64 19.63 22.22
C ALA A 334 -9.13 19.56 22.49
N LEU A 335 -8.40 20.65 22.28
CA LEU A 335 -6.96 20.76 22.56
C LEU A 335 -6.65 20.67 24.07
N GLN A 336 -7.51 21.20 24.93
CA GLN A 336 -7.35 21.05 26.39
C GLN A 336 -7.50 19.60 26.84
N LEU A 337 -8.47 18.88 26.26
CA LEU A 337 -8.69 17.47 26.59
C LEU A 337 -7.59 16.57 26.01
N GLN A 338 -7.15 16.87 24.80
CA GLN A 338 -6.17 16.06 24.08
C GLN A 338 -5.25 16.95 23.22
N PRO A 339 -4.15 17.48 23.83
CA PRO A 339 -3.25 18.44 23.14
C PRO A 339 -2.53 17.88 21.93
N ASP A 340 -2.43 16.56 21.81
CA ASP A 340 -1.77 15.85 20.69
C ASP A 340 -2.76 15.25 19.68
N LEU A 341 -4.05 15.67 19.71
CA LEU A 341 -5.07 15.25 18.76
C LEU A 341 -4.96 16.08 17.47
N PRO A 342 -4.53 15.49 16.35
CA PRO A 342 -4.31 16.26 15.14
C PRO A 342 -5.60 16.86 14.58
N GLU A 343 -6.75 16.19 14.75
CA GLU A 343 -8.05 16.72 14.35
C GLU A 343 -8.46 17.97 15.15
N ALA A 344 -7.97 18.12 16.40
CA ALA A 344 -8.19 19.33 17.18
C ALA A 344 -7.32 20.51 16.68
N HIS A 345 -6.11 20.23 16.21
CA HIS A 345 -5.28 21.21 15.51
C HIS A 345 -5.90 21.64 14.17
N LEU A 346 -6.47 20.71 13.39
CA LEU A 346 -7.25 21.06 12.19
C LEU A 346 -8.43 21.97 12.55
N ALA A 347 -9.18 21.64 13.59
CA ALA A 347 -10.31 22.43 14.04
C ALA A 347 -9.89 23.85 14.44
N MET A 348 -8.81 23.99 15.21
CA MET A 348 -8.26 25.28 15.57
C MET A 348 -7.82 26.07 14.33
N GLY A 349 -7.09 25.43 13.43
CA GLY A 349 -6.68 26.02 12.17
C GLY A 349 -7.84 26.55 11.35
N PHE A 350 -8.92 25.80 11.20
CA PHE A 350 -10.13 26.25 10.48
C PHE A 350 -10.86 27.37 11.20
N SER A 351 -10.95 27.37 12.54
CA SER A 351 -11.57 28.45 13.29
C SER A 351 -10.82 29.77 13.13
N LEU A 352 -9.48 29.73 13.11
CA LEU A 352 -8.62 30.90 12.88
C LEU A 352 -8.70 31.36 11.41
N TYR A 353 -8.76 30.43 10.47
CA TYR A 353 -8.77 30.72 9.03
C TYR A 353 -10.09 31.31 8.55
N TYR A 354 -11.22 30.67 8.88
CA TYR A 354 -12.56 31.09 8.44
C TYR A 354 -13.22 32.10 9.38
N GLY A 355 -12.93 31.97 10.68
CA GLY A 355 -13.50 32.84 11.70
C GLY A 355 -12.82 34.19 11.80
N ASP A 356 -11.54 34.17 12.10
CA ASP A 356 -10.81 35.37 12.55
C ASP A 356 -9.86 35.94 11.49
N ASN A 357 -9.60 35.23 10.39
CA ASN A 357 -8.62 35.54 9.35
C ASN A 357 -7.17 35.65 9.88
N GLU A 358 -6.86 34.94 10.98
CA GLU A 358 -5.55 34.84 11.58
C GLU A 358 -4.69 33.81 10.82
N PHE A 359 -4.26 34.15 9.59
CA PHE A 359 -3.67 33.19 8.64
C PHE A 359 -2.35 32.59 9.11
N GLU A 360 -1.46 33.36 9.74
CA GLU A 360 -0.19 32.85 10.26
C GLU A 360 -0.38 31.91 11.45
N ALA A 361 -1.37 32.18 12.32
CA ALA A 361 -1.71 31.30 13.42
C ALA A 361 -2.35 30.00 12.89
N ALA A 362 -3.27 30.13 11.94
CA ALA A 362 -3.91 28.96 11.30
C ALA A 362 -2.88 28.07 10.58
N LEU A 363 -1.88 28.66 9.90
CA LEU A 363 -0.81 27.90 9.23
C LEU A 363 -0.07 26.99 10.21
N LYS A 364 0.29 27.49 11.39
CA LYS A 364 0.97 26.70 12.43
C LYS A 364 0.16 25.51 12.89
N GLU A 365 -1.14 25.70 13.10
CA GLU A 365 -2.04 24.64 13.52
C GLU A 365 -2.19 23.57 12.42
N PHE A 366 -2.31 23.96 11.16
CA PHE A 366 -2.37 23.03 10.03
C PHE A 366 -1.06 22.28 9.82
N GLU A 367 0.10 22.90 10.02
CA GLU A 367 1.40 22.23 9.95
C GLU A 367 1.55 21.16 11.04
N ILE A 368 1.05 21.41 12.26
CA ILE A 368 1.01 20.41 13.34
C ILE A 368 0.12 19.24 12.94
N ALA A 369 -1.10 19.52 12.49
CA ALA A 369 -2.05 18.50 12.07
C ALA A 369 -1.50 17.64 10.92
N GLN A 370 -0.93 18.28 9.88
CA GLN A 370 -0.39 17.61 8.70
C GLN A 370 0.80 16.68 9.02
N ARG A 371 1.66 17.07 9.97
CA ARG A 371 2.75 16.22 10.43
C ARG A 371 2.24 14.90 11.03
N ASP A 372 1.11 14.95 11.71
CA ASP A 372 0.56 13.85 12.49
C ASP A 372 -0.56 13.08 11.76
N LEU A 373 -1.08 13.66 10.67
CA LEU A 373 -2.00 13.06 9.69
C LEU A 373 -1.44 13.24 8.26
N PRO A 374 -0.33 12.56 7.93
CA PRO A 374 0.38 12.81 6.67
C PRO A 374 -0.40 12.42 5.40
N ASN A 375 -1.48 11.65 5.53
CA ASN A 375 -2.33 11.24 4.41
C ASN A 375 -3.72 11.93 4.42
N GLU A 376 -3.94 12.90 5.34
CA GLU A 376 -5.23 13.60 5.41
C GLU A 376 -5.31 14.71 4.36
N ALA A 377 -6.29 14.61 3.47
CA ALA A 377 -6.44 15.54 2.35
C ALA A 377 -6.81 16.96 2.80
N GLU A 378 -7.61 17.11 3.85
CA GLU A 378 -8.06 18.42 4.37
C GLU A 378 -6.88 19.28 4.80
N GLY A 379 -5.87 18.70 5.45
CA GLY A 379 -4.65 19.41 5.86
C GLY A 379 -3.90 19.99 4.66
N TYR A 380 -3.74 19.23 3.59
CA TYR A 380 -3.08 19.71 2.36
C TYR A 380 -3.87 20.83 1.67
N LEU A 381 -5.18 20.69 1.58
CA LEU A 381 -6.05 21.71 0.99
C LEU A 381 -5.99 23.02 1.78
N ALA A 382 -6.02 22.94 3.12
CA ALA A 382 -5.93 24.08 4.01
C ALA A 382 -4.58 24.80 3.89
N LEU A 383 -3.47 24.05 3.89
CA LEU A 383 -2.12 24.61 3.68
C LEU A 383 -2.01 25.30 2.31
N GLY A 384 -2.51 24.68 1.24
CA GLY A 384 -2.50 25.27 -0.10
C GLY A 384 -3.36 26.54 -0.19
N ALA A 385 -4.50 26.60 0.50
CA ALA A 385 -5.37 27.76 0.55
C ALA A 385 -4.72 28.94 1.28
N ILE A 386 -4.07 28.69 2.42
CA ILE A 386 -3.35 29.70 3.20
C ILE A 386 -2.14 30.24 2.44
N GLN A 387 -1.32 29.37 1.86
CA GLN A 387 -0.14 29.79 1.11
C GLN A 387 -0.51 30.72 -0.05
N ARG A 388 -1.62 30.45 -0.76
CA ARG A 388 -2.12 31.37 -1.80
C ARG A 388 -2.52 32.72 -1.26
N ARG A 389 -3.10 32.80 -0.07
CA ARG A 389 -3.49 34.08 0.55
C ARG A 389 -2.28 34.87 1.03
N LEU A 390 -1.35 34.24 1.72
CA LEU A 390 -0.12 34.86 2.20
C LEU A 390 0.75 35.39 1.03
N VAL A 391 0.91 34.59 -0.04
CA VAL A 391 1.66 35.03 -1.24
C VAL A 391 0.90 36.10 -2.03
N GLY A 392 -0.42 36.08 -2.05
CA GLY A 392 -1.27 37.08 -2.72
C GLY A 392 -1.21 38.45 -2.06
N ASP A 393 -1.10 38.51 -0.74
CA ASP A 393 -0.94 39.78 0.01
C ASP A 393 0.42 40.43 -0.20
N PHE A 394 1.49 39.65 -0.42
CA PHE A 394 2.81 40.21 -0.81
C PHE A 394 2.84 40.87 -2.19
N ARG A 395 1.85 40.65 -3.08
CA ARG A 395 1.74 41.34 -4.38
C ARG A 395 0.92 42.63 -4.32
N ARG A 396 0.38 43.00 -3.16
CA ARG A 396 -0.38 44.22 -2.94
C ARG A 396 0.42 45.34 -2.22
N PHE A 397 1.67 45.07 -1.90
CA PHE A 397 2.68 46.03 -1.45
C PHE A 397 3.83 46.04 -2.46
#